data_93e3e67797e79527f642461d780d0bb8
#
_entry.id   93e3e67797e79527f642461d780d0bb8
#
_cell.length_a   1.000
_cell.length_b   1.000
_cell.length_c   1.000
_cell.angle_alpha   90.00
_cell.angle_beta   90.00
_cell.angle_gamma   90.00
#
_symmetry.space_group_name_H-M   'P 1'
#
loop_
_entity.id
_entity.type
_entity.pdbx_description
1 polymer ?
#
loop_
_entity_poly.entity_id
_entity_poly.type
_entity_poly.pdbx_seq_one_letter_code
_entity_poly.pdbx_strand_id
1 'polypeptide(L)'
;MAVTESIASSGFPLGFKFRQGSSRPAVITGAGHGCFVAEARHFSAHHQKEAIVTEGEHGSSWRMTSDEGLHIKGDNLAPFPLGFFNAGLQADLAQRIRGLAQARGMTLSSLTLSCVTGYSMTGSFFQGNGVGAAEPAVIHVYGEGPVHAQAFFALVNEAVAASPALASMTQPLANTFALYLNGQRRGVTILPASTAPSAPDPLKTYSAPPAPLPGSERDLIVKTGITREGPIQIATPAAQPGAPIVRHVEGHCVTDLASGDSVTKICLQLPGMSEFALRTSTNGKDRAPSGLALLSAGVVFCYMTQLSRYIDYMKL
;
A
#
# COMPACT_ATOMS: atom_id res chain seq x y z
N MET A 1 2.27 -34.44 4.01
CA MET A 1 2.88 -33.27 3.36
C MET A 1 2.32 -32.05 4.04
N ALA A 2 3.16 -31.12 4.53
CA ALA A 2 2.70 -29.86 5.05
C ALA A 2 2.02 -29.11 3.89
N VAL A 3 0.80 -28.61 4.11
CA VAL A 3 0.10 -27.78 3.13
C VAL A 3 0.93 -26.51 2.97
N THR A 4 1.42 -26.27 1.77
CA THR A 4 2.16 -25.03 1.46
C THR A 4 1.17 -23.87 1.48
N GLU A 5 1.27 -23.01 2.46
CA GLU A 5 0.42 -21.86 2.60
C GLU A 5 0.68 -20.85 1.49
N SER A 6 -0.38 -20.43 0.78
CA SER A 6 -0.30 -19.45 -0.31
C SER A 6 -1.58 -18.62 -0.39
N ILE A 7 -1.56 -17.55 -1.18
CA ILE A 7 -2.77 -16.76 -1.45
C ILE A 7 -3.87 -17.64 -2.04
N ALA A 8 -3.53 -18.49 -3.01
CA ALA A 8 -4.49 -19.39 -3.66
C ALA A 8 -5.04 -20.46 -2.71
N SER A 9 -4.19 -21.06 -1.86
CA SER A 9 -4.61 -22.12 -0.94
C SER A 9 -5.40 -21.58 0.26
N SER A 10 -5.32 -20.28 0.56
CA SER A 10 -6.06 -19.68 1.66
C SER A 10 -7.57 -19.72 1.49
N GLY A 11 -8.07 -19.74 0.25
CA GLY A 11 -9.51 -19.69 -0.07
C GLY A 11 -10.20 -18.39 0.33
N PHE A 12 -9.47 -17.39 0.82
CA PHE A 12 -10.00 -16.09 1.23
C PHE A 12 -9.88 -15.05 0.12
N PRO A 13 -10.75 -14.00 0.13
CA PRO A 13 -10.59 -12.83 -0.74
C PRO A 13 -9.23 -12.17 -0.53
N LEU A 14 -8.76 -11.41 -1.53
CA LEU A 14 -7.48 -10.69 -1.48
C LEU A 14 -7.47 -9.58 -0.43
N GLY A 15 -8.63 -9.04 -0.08
CA GLY A 15 -8.80 -8.05 0.98
C GLY A 15 -10.18 -8.12 1.62
N PHE A 16 -10.25 -8.04 2.93
CA PHE A 16 -11.50 -8.05 3.68
C PHE A 16 -11.33 -7.49 5.09
N LYS A 17 -12.44 -7.06 5.69
CA LYS A 17 -12.51 -6.74 7.11
C LYS A 17 -12.56 -8.03 7.93
N PHE A 18 -11.71 -8.16 8.94
CA PHE A 18 -11.77 -9.31 9.84
C PHE A 18 -12.14 -8.94 11.28
N ARG A 19 -12.00 -7.68 11.68
CA ARG A 19 -12.35 -7.19 13.00
C ARG A 19 -12.97 -5.81 12.95
N GLN A 20 -13.98 -5.59 13.77
CA GLN A 20 -14.62 -4.30 13.99
C GLN A 20 -14.14 -3.74 15.32
N GLY A 21 -13.67 -2.50 15.32
CA GLY A 21 -13.10 -1.86 16.47
C GLY A 21 -11.82 -2.54 16.97
N SER A 22 -10.83 -1.76 17.29
CA SER A 22 -9.57 -2.26 17.87
C SER A 22 -9.07 -1.28 18.90
N SER A 23 -8.46 -1.78 19.95
CA SER A 23 -7.67 -0.96 20.85
C SER A 23 -6.38 -0.56 20.14
N ARG A 24 -5.88 0.63 20.44
CA ARG A 24 -4.57 1.06 20.00
C ARG A 24 -3.51 0.09 20.49
N PRO A 25 -2.65 -0.45 19.63
CA PRO A 25 -1.55 -1.30 20.07
C PRO A 25 -0.61 -0.54 21.03
N ALA A 26 -0.14 -1.21 22.06
CA ALA A 26 0.76 -0.63 23.07
C ALA A 26 2.08 -0.10 22.51
N VAL A 27 2.47 -0.52 21.29
CA VAL A 27 3.67 -0.05 20.59
C VAL A 27 3.56 1.40 20.10
N ILE A 28 2.34 1.97 20.04
CA ILE A 28 2.13 3.31 19.53
C ILE A 28 1.98 4.26 20.71
N THR A 29 3.03 5.05 20.90
CA THR A 29 3.04 6.14 21.88
C THR A 29 2.88 7.47 21.14
N GLY A 30 2.10 8.37 21.68
CA GLY A 30 1.89 9.70 21.12
C GLY A 30 0.43 10.09 20.97
N ALA A 31 0.12 11.34 21.08
CA ALA A 31 -1.23 11.92 21.05
C ALA A 31 -1.71 12.26 19.64
N GLY A 32 -1.29 11.56 18.60
CA GLY A 32 -1.67 11.87 17.22
C GLY A 32 -3.09 11.46 16.89
N HIS A 33 -3.77 12.31 16.11
CA HIS A 33 -5.09 12.03 15.53
C HIS A 33 -4.94 11.14 14.30
N GLY A 34 -4.55 10.05 14.27
CA GLY A 34 -4.42 9.14 13.12
C GLY A 34 -3.28 8.18 13.41
N CYS A 35 -3.65 6.96 13.63
CA CYS A 35 -2.72 5.90 13.91
C CYS A 35 -3.06 4.74 13.00
N PHE A 36 -2.07 4.22 12.31
CA PHE A 36 -2.19 3.05 11.48
C PHE A 36 -1.16 2.04 11.93
N VAL A 37 -1.58 0.81 12.15
CA VAL A 37 -0.69 -0.31 12.46
C VAL A 37 -0.80 -1.31 11.35
N ALA A 38 0.31 -1.61 10.69
CA ALA A 38 0.40 -2.63 9.68
C ALA A 38 1.35 -3.74 10.16
N GLU A 39 0.81 -4.94 10.30
CA GLU A 39 1.53 -6.13 10.73
C GLU A 39 1.55 -7.12 9.59
N ALA A 40 2.73 -7.38 9.01
CA ALA A 40 2.86 -8.24 7.85
C ALA A 40 3.63 -9.52 8.16
N ARG A 41 3.27 -10.59 7.45
CA ARG A 41 4.02 -11.83 7.37
C ARG A 41 4.06 -12.35 5.94
N HIS A 42 5.02 -13.19 5.62
CA HIS A 42 5.05 -13.93 4.35
C HIS A 42 4.28 -15.25 4.47
N PHE A 43 3.79 -15.74 3.34
CA PHE A 43 3.36 -17.13 3.17
C PHE A 43 4.58 -18.05 2.91
N SER A 44 4.35 -19.32 2.65
CA SER A 44 5.43 -20.27 2.32
C SER A 44 6.23 -19.85 1.09
N ALA A 45 5.59 -19.21 0.10
CA ALA A 45 6.26 -18.51 -0.98
C ALA A 45 6.54 -17.08 -0.53
N HIS A 46 7.81 -16.70 -0.38
CA HIS A 46 8.23 -15.42 0.19
C HIS A 46 7.79 -14.17 -0.59
N HIS A 47 7.41 -14.33 -1.87
CA HIS A 47 6.84 -13.24 -2.66
C HIS A 47 5.39 -12.95 -2.29
N GLN A 48 4.67 -13.95 -1.77
CA GLN A 48 3.30 -13.83 -1.31
C GLN A 48 3.28 -13.49 0.18
N LYS A 49 2.51 -12.51 0.54
CA LYS A 49 2.44 -11.97 1.90
C LYS A 49 1.06 -11.46 2.24
N GLU A 50 0.75 -11.39 3.52
CA GLU A 50 -0.44 -10.72 4.01
C GLU A 50 -0.08 -9.66 5.04
N ALA A 51 -0.92 -8.66 5.18
CA ALA A 51 -0.85 -7.66 6.23
C ALA A 51 -2.21 -7.50 6.89
N ILE A 52 -2.18 -7.32 8.19
CA ILE A 52 -3.30 -6.83 8.97
C ILE A 52 -3.05 -5.35 9.21
N VAL A 53 -3.95 -4.51 8.69
CA VAL A 53 -3.89 -3.07 8.89
C VAL A 53 -5.04 -2.64 9.79
N THR A 54 -4.69 -2.04 10.92
CA THR A 54 -5.64 -1.52 11.91
C THR A 54 -5.66 0.00 11.84
N GLU A 55 -6.84 0.58 11.70
CA GLU A 55 -7.06 2.01 11.58
C GLU A 55 -7.51 2.63 12.90
N GLY A 56 -6.69 3.52 13.46
CA GLY A 56 -7.03 4.29 14.66
C GLY A 56 -7.16 3.46 15.92
N GLU A 57 -7.73 4.06 16.95
CA GLU A 57 -7.94 3.42 18.26
C GLU A 57 -9.19 2.52 18.28
N HIS A 58 -10.19 2.88 17.49
CA HIS A 58 -11.49 2.20 17.45
C HIS A 58 -11.94 1.83 16.04
N GLY A 59 -11.02 1.88 15.09
CA GLY A 59 -11.29 1.58 13.70
C GLY A 59 -11.35 0.08 13.41
N SER A 60 -11.48 -0.20 12.14
CA SER A 60 -11.51 -1.58 11.65
C SER A 60 -10.12 -2.13 11.42
N SER A 61 -10.02 -3.44 11.47
CA SER A 61 -8.83 -4.16 11.03
C SER A 61 -9.12 -4.91 9.73
N TRP A 62 -8.25 -4.68 8.76
CA TRP A 62 -8.35 -5.20 7.41
C TRP A 62 -7.23 -6.20 7.16
N ARG A 63 -7.57 -7.35 6.60
CA ARG A 63 -6.58 -8.23 6.01
C ARG A 63 -6.43 -7.89 4.54
N MET A 64 -5.20 -7.75 4.09
CA MET A 64 -4.83 -7.51 2.70
C MET A 64 -3.72 -8.47 2.30
N THR A 65 -3.72 -8.91 1.05
CA THR A 65 -2.65 -9.75 0.50
C THR A 65 -1.93 -9.03 -0.61
N SER A 66 -0.64 -9.30 -0.71
CA SER A 66 0.23 -8.76 -1.75
C SER A 66 1.09 -9.87 -2.33
N ASP A 67 1.39 -9.74 -3.60
CA ASP A 67 2.31 -10.61 -4.32
C ASP A 67 3.23 -9.76 -5.18
N GLU A 68 4.30 -10.32 -5.64
CA GLU A 68 5.18 -9.65 -6.57
C GLU A 68 4.83 -9.99 -8.02
N GLY A 69 5.33 -9.14 -8.93
CA GLY A 69 5.18 -9.40 -10.35
C GLY A 69 6.09 -10.52 -10.85
N LEU A 70 5.70 -11.11 -11.97
CA LEU A 70 6.43 -12.18 -12.64
C LEU A 70 7.88 -11.82 -12.95
N HIS A 71 8.18 -10.52 -13.15
CA HIS A 71 9.52 -10.00 -13.43
C HIS A 71 10.54 -10.16 -12.29
N ILE A 72 10.07 -10.39 -11.07
CA ILE A 72 10.89 -10.67 -9.88
C ILE A 72 10.49 -11.99 -9.19
N LYS A 73 9.96 -12.93 -9.98
CA LYS A 73 9.59 -14.29 -9.57
C LYS A 73 8.38 -14.38 -8.65
N GLY A 74 7.50 -13.38 -8.61
CA GLY A 74 6.18 -13.49 -8.01
C GLY A 74 5.20 -14.19 -8.95
N ASP A 75 4.01 -14.50 -8.46
CA ASP A 75 2.96 -15.22 -9.18
C ASP A 75 1.87 -14.28 -9.74
N ASN A 76 1.96 -12.97 -9.47
CA ASN A 76 1.01 -11.95 -9.92
C ASN A 76 -0.45 -12.28 -9.50
N LEU A 77 -0.63 -12.84 -8.29
CA LEU A 77 -1.93 -13.26 -7.75
C LEU A 77 -2.65 -12.13 -7.00
N ALA A 78 -1.91 -11.17 -6.47
CA ALA A 78 -2.42 -10.04 -5.71
C ALA A 78 -1.70 -8.75 -6.10
N PRO A 79 -2.20 -7.57 -5.70
CA PRO A 79 -1.52 -6.30 -5.96
C PRO A 79 -0.11 -6.30 -5.38
N PHE A 80 0.82 -5.74 -6.13
CA PHE A 80 2.20 -5.56 -5.70
C PHE A 80 2.33 -4.36 -4.72
N PRO A 81 3.36 -4.31 -3.86
CA PRO A 81 3.47 -3.31 -2.78
C PRO A 81 3.35 -1.86 -3.24
N LEU A 82 4.05 -1.49 -4.33
CA LEU A 82 4.01 -0.13 -4.86
C LEU A 82 2.65 0.24 -5.47
N GLY A 83 1.85 -0.75 -5.86
CA GLY A 83 0.46 -0.55 -6.28
C GLY A 83 -0.43 -0.13 -5.11
N PHE A 84 -0.29 -0.75 -3.94
CA PHE A 84 -0.97 -0.31 -2.71
C PHE A 84 -0.57 1.12 -2.34
N PHE A 85 0.71 1.44 -2.45
CA PHE A 85 1.22 2.78 -2.17
C PHE A 85 0.60 3.82 -3.10
N ASN A 86 0.60 3.57 -4.42
CA ASN A 86 0.02 4.45 -5.42
C ASN A 86 -1.50 4.63 -5.21
N ALA A 87 -2.23 3.54 -4.93
CA ALA A 87 -3.66 3.60 -4.63
C ALA A 87 -3.94 4.41 -3.36
N GLY A 88 -3.13 4.23 -2.32
CA GLY A 88 -3.24 4.97 -1.06
C GLY A 88 -3.05 6.47 -1.22
N LEU A 89 -2.07 6.90 -2.03
CA LEU A 89 -1.85 8.31 -2.36
C LEU A 89 -3.07 8.94 -3.02
N GLN A 90 -3.61 8.30 -4.05
CA GLN A 90 -4.76 8.82 -4.79
C GLN A 90 -6.02 8.86 -3.93
N ALA A 91 -6.29 7.81 -3.18
CA ALA A 91 -7.48 7.73 -2.34
C ALA A 91 -7.46 8.76 -1.20
N ASP A 92 -6.32 8.99 -0.54
CA ASP A 92 -6.19 10.04 0.49
C ASP A 92 -6.41 11.43 -0.12
N LEU A 93 -5.80 11.72 -1.27
CA LEU A 93 -5.96 13.01 -1.93
C LEU A 93 -7.41 13.24 -2.40
N ALA A 94 -8.04 12.24 -3.03
CA ALA A 94 -9.43 12.32 -3.47
C ALA A 94 -10.38 12.59 -2.29
N GLN A 95 -10.14 11.91 -1.16
CA GLN A 95 -10.87 12.15 0.07
C GLN A 95 -10.74 13.59 0.57
N ARG A 96 -9.51 14.15 0.56
CA ARG A 96 -9.27 15.53 0.98
C ARG A 96 -9.99 16.52 0.08
N ILE A 97 -9.87 16.34 -1.24
CA ILE A 97 -10.58 17.21 -2.22
C ILE A 97 -12.08 17.16 -1.97
N ARG A 98 -12.67 15.97 -1.86
CA ARG A 98 -14.10 15.81 -1.60
C ARG A 98 -14.51 16.45 -0.26
N GLY A 99 -13.78 16.19 0.82
CA GLY A 99 -14.08 16.75 2.15
C GLY A 99 -14.01 18.28 2.17
N LEU A 100 -13.00 18.88 1.56
CA LEU A 100 -12.86 20.33 1.45
C LEU A 100 -13.92 20.94 0.54
N ALA A 101 -14.28 20.28 -0.58
CA ALA A 101 -15.38 20.72 -1.44
C ALA A 101 -16.69 20.79 -0.66
N GLN A 102 -17.01 19.73 0.08
CA GLN A 102 -18.20 19.69 0.93
C GLN A 102 -18.20 20.78 2.01
N ALA A 103 -17.10 20.97 2.71
CA ALA A 103 -16.96 21.98 3.76
C ALA A 103 -17.14 23.42 3.22
N ARG A 104 -16.85 23.65 1.94
CA ARG A 104 -16.99 24.94 1.25
C ARG A 104 -18.29 25.08 0.47
N GLY A 105 -19.17 24.10 0.51
CA GLY A 105 -20.40 24.11 -0.30
C GLY A 105 -20.15 24.05 -1.81
N MET A 106 -18.97 23.59 -2.24
CA MET A 106 -18.64 23.41 -3.66
C MET A 106 -19.23 22.11 -4.17
N THR A 107 -20.05 22.19 -5.21
CA THR A 107 -20.68 21.02 -5.82
C THR A 107 -19.78 20.47 -6.93
N LEU A 108 -19.29 19.24 -6.75
CA LEU A 108 -18.64 18.48 -7.80
C LEU A 108 -19.63 17.42 -8.30
N SER A 109 -19.66 17.17 -9.61
CA SER A 109 -20.42 16.09 -10.25
C SER A 109 -19.55 14.86 -10.56
N SER A 110 -18.26 15.06 -10.71
CA SER A 110 -17.26 13.96 -10.83
C SER A 110 -15.96 14.35 -10.15
N LEU A 111 -15.21 13.33 -9.71
CA LEU A 111 -13.84 13.46 -9.22
C LEU A 111 -13.04 12.21 -9.59
N THR A 112 -12.01 12.39 -10.39
CA THR A 112 -11.13 11.34 -10.87
C THR A 112 -9.68 11.78 -10.76
N LEU A 113 -8.81 10.87 -10.37
CA LEU A 113 -7.37 11.08 -10.31
C LEU A 113 -6.66 10.04 -11.16
N SER A 114 -5.55 10.42 -11.77
CA SER A 114 -4.56 9.48 -12.28
C SER A 114 -3.21 9.78 -11.69
N CYS A 115 -2.44 8.75 -11.39
CA CYS A 115 -1.13 8.89 -10.76
C CYS A 115 -0.13 7.94 -11.42
N VAL A 116 1.01 8.50 -11.82
CA VAL A 116 2.16 7.72 -12.28
C VAL A 116 3.31 7.96 -11.31
N THR A 117 3.87 6.85 -10.81
CA THR A 117 5.07 6.85 -9.96
C THR A 117 6.16 6.00 -10.60
N GLY A 118 7.39 6.51 -10.65
CA GLY A 118 8.56 5.83 -11.21
C GLY A 118 9.51 5.39 -10.12
N TYR A 119 10.06 4.18 -10.25
CA TYR A 119 10.99 3.61 -9.28
C TYR A 119 12.15 2.93 -10.00
N SER A 120 13.34 3.17 -9.51
CA SER A 120 14.56 2.57 -10.04
C SER A 120 15.49 2.11 -8.93
N MET A 121 16.44 1.28 -9.30
CA MET A 121 17.53 0.87 -8.42
C MET A 121 18.82 0.76 -9.23
N THR A 122 19.89 1.31 -8.68
CA THR A 122 21.26 1.13 -9.17
C THR A 122 22.05 0.27 -8.20
N GLY A 123 23.16 -0.33 -8.64
CA GLY A 123 23.95 -1.24 -7.82
C GLY A 123 23.24 -2.57 -7.54
N SER A 124 23.66 -3.24 -6.50
CA SER A 124 23.12 -4.52 -6.09
C SER A 124 22.69 -4.48 -4.63
N PHE A 125 21.43 -4.76 -4.39
CA PHE A 125 20.91 -4.93 -3.04
C PHE A 125 21.71 -5.98 -2.25
N PHE A 126 22.09 -7.07 -2.90
CA PHE A 126 22.80 -8.18 -2.29
C PHE A 126 24.25 -7.87 -1.94
N GLN A 127 24.86 -6.95 -2.66
CA GLN A 127 26.24 -6.49 -2.35
C GLN A 127 26.24 -5.34 -1.34
N GLY A 128 25.07 -4.92 -0.86
CA GLY A 128 24.92 -3.81 0.08
C GLY A 128 25.22 -2.43 -0.52
N ASN A 129 25.36 -2.33 -1.85
CA ASN A 129 25.58 -1.08 -2.57
C ASN A 129 24.39 -0.66 -3.45
N GLY A 130 23.23 -1.29 -3.24
CA GLY A 130 22.00 -0.94 -3.95
C GLY A 130 21.46 0.40 -3.48
N VAL A 131 21.20 1.30 -4.44
CA VAL A 131 20.56 2.60 -4.19
C VAL A 131 19.24 2.63 -4.92
N GLY A 132 18.14 2.66 -4.15
CA GLY A 132 16.79 2.88 -4.68
C GLY A 132 16.53 4.37 -4.90
N ALA A 133 15.83 4.69 -5.98
CA ALA A 133 15.37 6.04 -6.26
C ALA A 133 13.89 6.01 -6.69
N ALA A 134 13.17 7.07 -6.33
CA ALA A 134 11.82 7.34 -6.81
C ALA A 134 11.83 8.61 -7.63
N GLU A 135 11.14 8.59 -8.76
CA GLU A 135 10.86 9.80 -9.53
C GLU A 135 9.73 10.61 -8.87
N PRO A 136 9.64 11.91 -9.10
CA PRO A 136 8.50 12.69 -8.67
C PRO A 136 7.19 12.06 -9.16
N ALA A 137 6.21 11.88 -8.27
CA ALA A 137 4.90 11.40 -8.64
C ALA A 137 4.19 12.44 -9.51
N VAL A 138 3.62 12.01 -10.63
CA VAL A 138 2.79 12.86 -11.49
C VAL A 138 1.34 12.51 -11.23
N ILE A 139 0.59 13.48 -10.68
CA ILE A 139 -0.82 13.30 -10.32
C ILE A 139 -1.65 14.30 -11.13
N HIS A 140 -2.59 13.80 -11.93
CA HIS A 140 -3.60 14.59 -12.59
C HIS A 140 -4.91 14.47 -11.83
N VAL A 141 -5.55 15.60 -11.58
CA VAL A 141 -6.85 15.68 -10.89
C VAL A 141 -7.88 16.25 -11.85
N TYR A 142 -8.95 15.52 -12.05
CA TYR A 142 -10.08 15.92 -12.90
C TYR A 142 -11.34 16.03 -12.05
N GLY A 143 -11.98 17.18 -12.09
CA GLY A 143 -13.24 17.42 -11.41
C GLY A 143 -14.20 18.14 -12.36
N GLU A 144 -15.46 17.76 -12.33
CA GLU A 144 -16.54 18.43 -13.05
C GLU A 144 -17.55 19.00 -12.07
N GLY A 145 -18.25 20.04 -12.49
CA GLY A 145 -19.30 20.69 -11.69
C GLY A 145 -19.43 22.18 -11.99
N PRO A 146 -20.38 22.85 -11.39
CA PRO A 146 -20.57 24.31 -11.52
C PRO A 146 -19.54 25.08 -10.68
N VAL A 147 -18.26 24.79 -10.88
CA VAL A 147 -17.13 25.35 -10.12
C VAL A 147 -16.18 26.04 -11.09
N HIS A 148 -15.78 27.28 -10.77
CA HIS A 148 -14.76 27.98 -11.56
C HIS A 148 -13.40 27.26 -11.45
N ALA A 149 -12.69 27.15 -12.57
CA ALA A 149 -11.39 26.45 -12.64
C ALA A 149 -10.38 26.94 -11.59
N GLN A 150 -10.31 28.25 -11.34
CA GLN A 150 -9.42 28.83 -10.34
C GLN A 150 -9.78 28.39 -8.92
N ALA A 151 -11.08 28.31 -8.60
CA ALA A 151 -11.54 27.86 -7.28
C ALA A 151 -11.26 26.35 -7.09
N PHE A 152 -11.46 25.55 -8.14
CA PHE A 152 -11.09 24.14 -8.11
C PHE A 152 -9.57 23.94 -7.95
N PHE A 153 -8.76 24.71 -8.67
CA PHE A 153 -7.30 24.66 -8.52
C PHE A 153 -6.85 25.02 -7.10
N ALA A 154 -7.43 26.06 -6.50
CA ALA A 154 -7.14 26.44 -5.11
C ALA A 154 -7.56 25.32 -4.12
N LEU A 155 -8.70 24.68 -4.35
CA LEU A 155 -9.17 23.53 -3.55
C LEU A 155 -8.21 22.37 -3.62
N VAL A 156 -7.74 22.02 -4.83
CA VAL A 156 -6.76 20.91 -5.02
C VAL A 156 -5.45 21.21 -4.32
N ASN A 157 -4.92 22.43 -4.43
CA ASN A 157 -3.68 22.82 -3.75
C ASN A 157 -3.79 22.72 -2.23
N GLU A 158 -4.92 23.11 -1.66
CA GLU A 158 -5.16 22.96 -0.23
C GLU A 158 -5.27 21.47 0.17
N ALA A 159 -5.95 20.66 -0.64
CA ALA A 159 -6.04 19.21 -0.41
C ALA A 159 -4.66 18.55 -0.45
N VAL A 160 -3.79 18.96 -1.38
CA VAL A 160 -2.40 18.50 -1.46
C VAL A 160 -1.64 18.85 -0.18
N ALA A 161 -1.75 20.10 0.29
CA ALA A 161 -1.12 20.56 1.52
C ALA A 161 -1.65 19.84 2.79
N ALA A 162 -2.91 19.42 2.76
CA ALA A 162 -3.57 18.72 3.87
C ALA A 162 -3.46 17.18 3.79
N SER A 163 -2.82 16.63 2.76
CA SER A 163 -2.71 15.18 2.57
C SER A 163 -1.54 14.59 3.36
N PRO A 164 -1.78 13.76 4.39
CA PRO A 164 -0.70 13.06 5.11
C PRO A 164 0.07 12.10 4.20
N ALA A 165 -0.61 11.49 3.21
CA ALA A 165 0.04 10.62 2.25
C ALA A 165 1.08 11.37 1.42
N LEU A 166 0.75 12.54 0.88
CA LEU A 166 1.69 13.37 0.12
C LEU A 166 2.76 14.00 1.03
N ALA A 167 2.39 14.41 2.24
CA ALA A 167 3.35 14.92 3.21
C ALA A 167 4.42 13.87 3.55
N SER A 168 4.06 12.60 3.63
CA SER A 168 5.02 11.51 3.89
C SER A 168 6.06 11.34 2.78
N MET A 169 5.79 11.81 1.57
CA MET A 169 6.72 11.77 0.44
C MET A 169 7.60 13.03 0.31
N THR A 170 7.15 14.15 0.86
CA THR A 170 7.76 15.46 0.64
C THR A 170 8.46 16.02 1.87
N GLN A 171 8.27 15.39 3.03
CA GLN A 171 8.83 15.83 4.30
C GLN A 171 9.69 14.75 4.94
N PRO A 172 10.75 15.10 5.68
CA PRO A 172 11.49 14.15 6.48
C PRO A 172 10.59 13.48 7.52
N LEU A 173 10.66 12.16 7.60
CA LEU A 173 9.93 11.37 8.58
C LEU A 173 10.85 10.95 9.70
N ALA A 174 10.40 11.12 10.94
CA ALA A 174 11.08 10.54 12.10
C ALA A 174 10.81 9.04 12.13
N ASN A 175 11.84 8.24 11.88
CA ASN A 175 11.75 6.79 11.90
C ASN A 175 12.57 6.22 13.05
N THR A 176 12.05 5.19 13.71
CA THR A 176 12.79 4.39 14.69
C THR A 176 12.62 2.90 14.37
N PHE A 177 13.64 2.12 14.70
CA PHE A 177 13.75 0.72 14.29
C PHE A 177 13.97 -0.19 15.48
N ALA A 178 13.38 -1.38 15.44
CA ALA A 178 13.66 -2.48 16.34
C ALA A 178 13.84 -3.76 15.52
N LEU A 179 14.89 -4.50 15.80
CA LEU A 179 15.18 -5.79 15.18
C LEU A 179 14.97 -6.89 16.22
N TYR A 180 14.22 -7.90 15.83
CA TYR A 180 14.07 -9.14 16.62
C TYR A 180 14.56 -10.33 15.80
N LEU A 181 15.45 -11.11 16.39
CA LEU A 181 15.94 -12.34 15.80
C LEU A 181 15.64 -13.49 16.77
N ASN A 182 14.84 -14.45 16.33
CA ASN A 182 14.39 -15.57 17.17
C ASN A 182 13.70 -15.10 18.48
N GLY A 183 12.90 -14.05 18.40
CA GLY A 183 12.18 -13.46 19.52
C GLY A 183 13.02 -12.60 20.46
N GLN A 184 14.31 -12.45 20.20
CA GLN A 184 15.22 -11.62 21.00
C GLN A 184 15.53 -10.30 20.30
N ARG A 185 15.35 -9.19 21.01
CA ARG A 185 15.71 -7.87 20.51
C ARG A 185 17.22 -7.76 20.32
N ARG A 186 17.62 -7.28 19.16
CA ARG A 186 19.02 -7.03 18.78
C ARG A 186 19.28 -5.54 18.64
N GLY A 187 20.51 -5.13 18.90
CA GLY A 187 20.92 -3.74 18.70
C GLY A 187 20.92 -3.36 17.22
N VAL A 188 20.49 -2.14 16.92
CA VAL A 188 20.67 -1.50 15.61
C VAL A 188 21.72 -0.42 15.77
N THR A 189 22.83 -0.50 15.01
CA THR A 189 24.02 0.34 15.27
C THR A 189 24.02 1.63 14.44
N ILE A 190 23.38 1.64 13.28
CA ILE A 190 23.39 2.76 12.32
C ILE A 190 22.04 3.42 12.13
N LEU A 191 21.01 2.92 12.82
CA LEU A 191 19.65 3.42 12.71
C LEU A 191 19.15 3.89 14.09
N PRO A 192 18.26 4.89 14.14
CA PRO A 192 17.63 5.29 15.39
C PRO A 192 16.86 4.12 16.01
N ALA A 193 17.23 3.72 17.21
CA ALA A 193 16.58 2.60 17.89
C ALA A 193 15.20 2.99 18.41
N SER A 194 14.21 2.13 18.20
CA SER A 194 12.89 2.30 18.81
C SER A 194 12.94 2.08 20.32
N THR A 195 12.28 2.93 21.07
CA THR A 195 12.04 2.77 22.52
C THR A 195 10.73 2.06 22.82
N ALA A 196 9.92 1.75 21.79
CA ALA A 196 8.65 1.06 21.94
C ALA A 196 8.85 -0.34 22.55
N PRO A 197 7.88 -0.84 23.33
CA PRO A 197 7.90 -2.21 23.83
C PRO A 197 7.85 -3.22 22.67
N SER A 198 8.22 -4.47 22.95
CA SER A 198 8.18 -5.53 21.95
C SER A 198 6.76 -5.76 21.44
N ALA A 199 6.61 -5.77 20.12
CA ALA A 199 5.37 -6.20 19.49
C ALA A 199 5.34 -7.74 19.37
N PRO A 200 4.14 -8.34 19.35
CA PRO A 200 3.98 -9.75 18.99
C PRO A 200 4.54 -10.02 17.60
N ASP A 201 5.06 -11.21 17.39
CA ASP A 201 5.55 -11.64 16.09
C ASP A 201 4.36 -11.93 15.15
N PRO A 202 4.17 -11.18 14.04
CA PRO A 202 3.04 -11.39 13.13
C PRO A 202 2.97 -12.80 12.55
N LEU A 203 4.13 -13.44 12.31
CA LEU A 203 4.17 -14.82 11.83
C LEU A 203 3.52 -15.81 12.81
N LYS A 204 3.68 -15.58 14.10
CA LYS A 204 3.06 -16.40 15.15
C LYS A 204 1.62 -15.99 15.44
N THR A 205 1.35 -14.68 15.47
CA THR A 205 0.03 -14.13 15.75
C THR A 205 -0.98 -14.53 14.68
N TYR A 206 -0.55 -14.53 13.42
CA TYR A 206 -1.39 -14.82 12.24
C TYR A 206 -0.97 -16.12 11.55
N SER A 207 -0.57 -17.14 12.34
CA SER A 207 -0.19 -18.46 11.82
C SER A 207 -1.30 -19.16 11.03
N ALA A 208 -2.55 -18.76 11.26
CA ALA A 208 -3.67 -19.04 10.37
C ALA A 208 -4.29 -17.71 9.93
N PRO A 209 -4.64 -17.54 8.65
CA PRO A 209 -5.30 -16.33 8.19
C PRO A 209 -6.59 -16.07 8.97
N PRO A 210 -6.83 -14.86 9.48
CA PRO A 210 -8.10 -14.54 10.12
C PRO A 210 -9.24 -14.65 9.09
N ALA A 211 -10.38 -15.18 9.53
CA ALA A 211 -11.57 -15.29 8.68
C ALA A 211 -12.22 -13.91 8.42
N PRO A 212 -12.88 -13.70 7.27
CA PRO A 212 -13.68 -12.50 7.05
C PRO A 212 -14.75 -12.32 8.11
N LEU A 213 -14.96 -11.07 8.54
CA LEU A 213 -16.07 -10.73 9.42
C LEU A 213 -17.39 -11.02 8.69
N PRO A 214 -18.36 -11.73 9.32
CA PRO A 214 -19.66 -11.99 8.71
C PRO A 214 -20.34 -10.72 8.20
N GLY A 215 -20.85 -10.74 6.97
CA GLY A 215 -21.51 -9.58 6.35
C GLY A 215 -20.57 -8.49 5.81
N SER A 216 -19.24 -8.62 5.97
CA SER A 216 -18.31 -7.67 5.37
C SER A 216 -18.17 -7.87 3.86
N GLU A 217 -17.83 -6.78 3.16
CA GLU A 217 -17.53 -6.81 1.73
C GLU A 217 -16.31 -7.70 1.45
N ARG A 218 -16.38 -8.44 0.33
CA ARG A 218 -15.33 -9.39 -0.08
C ARG A 218 -14.59 -8.98 -1.35
N ASP A 219 -15.07 -7.94 -2.02
CA ASP A 219 -14.51 -7.43 -3.28
C ASP A 219 -13.69 -6.14 -3.08
N LEU A 220 -13.08 -5.99 -1.88
CA LEU A 220 -12.24 -4.84 -1.56
C LEU A 220 -10.99 -4.76 -2.42
N ILE A 221 -10.45 -5.91 -2.82
CA ILE A 221 -9.32 -6.04 -3.73
C ILE A 221 -9.67 -7.12 -4.74
N VAL A 222 -9.67 -6.75 -6.02
CA VAL A 222 -10.06 -7.64 -7.11
C VAL A 222 -9.03 -7.58 -8.24
N LYS A 223 -8.63 -8.74 -8.75
CA LYS A 223 -7.92 -8.85 -10.01
C LYS A 223 -8.92 -8.67 -11.14
N THR A 224 -8.77 -7.66 -11.99
CA THR A 224 -9.78 -7.27 -12.98
C THR A 224 -9.84 -8.18 -14.20
N GLY A 225 -8.88 -9.08 -14.36
CA GLY A 225 -8.73 -9.92 -15.55
C GLY A 225 -8.00 -9.24 -16.72
N ILE A 226 -7.73 -7.92 -16.61
CA ILE A 226 -6.92 -7.21 -17.61
C ILE A 226 -5.46 -7.50 -17.33
N THR A 227 -4.75 -7.97 -18.35
CA THR A 227 -3.30 -8.22 -18.30
C THR A 227 -2.65 -7.50 -19.47
N ARG A 228 -1.54 -6.81 -19.23
CA ARG A 228 -0.79 -6.14 -20.31
C ARG A 228 -0.21 -7.18 -21.25
N GLU A 229 -0.41 -6.96 -22.55
CA GLU A 229 0.12 -7.84 -23.58
C GLU A 229 1.65 -7.68 -23.72
N GLY A 230 2.31 -8.75 -24.15
CA GLY A 230 3.72 -8.80 -24.45
C GLY A 230 4.49 -9.87 -23.67
N PRO A 231 5.72 -10.16 -24.07
CA PRO A 231 6.56 -11.14 -23.39
C PRO A 231 6.94 -10.66 -21.99
N ILE A 232 6.95 -11.59 -21.02
CA ILE A 232 7.38 -11.32 -19.65
C ILE A 232 8.87 -10.99 -19.66
N GLN A 233 9.22 -9.80 -19.19
CA GLN A 233 10.61 -9.39 -19.05
C GLN A 233 11.10 -9.68 -17.65
N ILE A 234 11.70 -10.83 -17.44
CA ILE A 234 12.24 -11.27 -16.13
C ILE A 234 13.46 -10.43 -15.71
N ALA A 235 14.23 -9.95 -16.67
CA ALA A 235 15.28 -8.95 -16.46
C ALA A 235 15.47 -8.18 -17.76
N THR A 236 15.20 -6.89 -17.76
CA THR A 236 15.60 -6.05 -18.90
C THR A 236 17.01 -5.56 -18.60
N PRO A 237 17.99 -5.87 -19.46
CA PRO A 237 19.26 -5.18 -19.40
C PRO A 237 18.99 -3.69 -19.50
N ALA A 238 19.71 -2.87 -18.74
CA ALA A 238 19.65 -1.44 -18.91
C ALA A 238 19.94 -1.09 -20.39
N ALA A 239 19.20 -0.16 -20.96
CA ALA A 239 19.39 0.28 -22.34
C ALA A 239 20.83 0.80 -22.60
N GLN A 240 21.51 1.17 -21.52
CA GLN A 240 22.94 1.46 -21.48
C GLN A 240 23.54 0.81 -20.23
N PRO A 241 24.76 0.26 -20.29
CA PRO A 241 25.45 -0.26 -19.12
C PRO A 241 25.53 0.81 -18.03
N GLY A 242 24.97 0.51 -16.84
CA GLY A 242 24.97 1.41 -15.70
C GLY A 242 23.78 2.36 -15.59
N ALA A 243 22.90 2.46 -16.58
CA ALA A 243 21.68 3.25 -16.46
C ALA A 243 20.64 2.53 -15.59
N PRO A 244 19.95 3.23 -14.68
CA PRO A 244 18.89 2.64 -13.90
C PRO A 244 17.68 2.26 -14.77
N ILE A 245 17.09 1.09 -14.50
CA ILE A 245 15.82 0.71 -15.13
C ILE A 245 14.70 1.28 -14.30
N VAL A 246 13.95 2.22 -14.85
CA VAL A 246 12.78 2.80 -14.20
C VAL A 246 11.55 1.92 -14.44
N ARG A 247 10.84 1.60 -13.35
CA ARG A 247 9.57 0.87 -13.36
C ARG A 247 8.45 1.82 -13.01
N HIS A 248 7.47 1.95 -13.89
CA HIS A 248 6.34 2.85 -13.67
C HIS A 248 5.13 2.08 -13.15
N VAL A 249 4.54 2.62 -12.10
CA VAL A 249 3.25 2.21 -11.55
C VAL A 249 2.23 3.25 -11.96
N GLU A 250 1.17 2.81 -12.60
CA GLU A 250 0.06 3.64 -13.03
C GLU A 250 -1.16 3.31 -12.19
N GLY A 251 -1.86 4.34 -11.74
CA GLY A 251 -3.10 4.23 -11.00
C GLY A 251 -4.16 5.17 -11.54
N HIS A 252 -5.42 4.76 -11.45
CA HIS A 252 -6.58 5.53 -11.82
C HIS A 252 -7.67 5.39 -10.76
N CYS A 253 -7.97 6.48 -10.07
CA CYS A 253 -8.92 6.54 -8.96
C CYS A 253 -10.19 7.25 -9.39
N VAL A 254 -11.33 6.60 -9.20
CA VAL A 254 -12.67 7.20 -9.40
C VAL A 254 -13.38 7.24 -8.06
N THR A 255 -13.91 8.39 -7.70
CA THR A 255 -14.63 8.63 -6.44
C THR A 255 -16.13 8.77 -6.67
N ASP A 256 -16.91 7.95 -5.99
CA ASP A 256 -18.34 8.19 -5.82
C ASP A 256 -18.53 9.31 -4.79
N LEU A 257 -18.93 10.47 -5.28
CA LEU A 257 -19.09 11.67 -4.47
C LEU A 257 -20.23 11.57 -3.45
N ALA A 258 -21.24 10.73 -3.71
CA ALA A 258 -22.38 10.54 -2.81
C ALA A 258 -21.99 9.67 -1.61
N SER A 259 -21.39 8.53 -1.85
CA SER A 259 -20.96 7.61 -0.78
C SER A 259 -19.62 7.99 -0.17
N GLY A 260 -18.73 8.63 -0.93
CA GLY A 260 -17.34 8.89 -0.57
C GLY A 260 -16.44 7.67 -0.74
N ASP A 261 -16.93 6.61 -1.36
CA ASP A 261 -16.13 5.45 -1.70
C ASP A 261 -15.32 5.74 -2.96
N SER A 262 -14.13 5.17 -3.03
CA SER A 262 -13.31 5.26 -4.24
C SER A 262 -12.86 3.87 -4.68
N VAL A 263 -12.66 3.73 -5.98
CA VAL A 263 -12.03 2.55 -6.58
C VAL A 263 -10.79 3.02 -7.32
N THR A 264 -9.64 2.50 -6.92
CA THR A 264 -8.38 2.77 -7.61
C THR A 264 -7.93 1.52 -8.35
N LYS A 265 -7.84 1.61 -9.67
CA LYS A 265 -7.23 0.60 -10.52
C LYS A 265 -5.74 0.85 -10.61
N ILE A 266 -4.92 -0.15 -10.39
CA ILE A 266 -3.47 -0.05 -10.43
C ILE A 266 -2.87 -1.12 -11.34
N CYS A 267 -1.82 -0.75 -12.03
CA CYS A 267 -1.05 -1.65 -12.88
C CYS A 267 0.44 -1.27 -12.86
N LEU A 268 1.32 -2.26 -12.87
CA LEU A 268 2.72 -2.05 -13.20
C LEU A 268 2.87 -2.04 -14.73
N GLN A 269 3.54 -1.02 -15.29
CA GLN A 269 3.68 -0.85 -16.74
C GLN A 269 4.72 -1.83 -17.34
N LEU A 270 4.48 -3.12 -17.14
CA LEU A 270 5.27 -4.21 -17.70
C LEU A 270 4.39 -5.24 -18.36
N PRO A 271 4.84 -5.86 -19.47
CA PRO A 271 4.13 -6.97 -20.08
C PRO A 271 3.90 -8.14 -19.12
N GLY A 272 2.76 -8.80 -19.23
CA GLY A 272 2.35 -9.91 -18.37
C GLY A 272 1.83 -9.51 -16.99
N MET A 273 1.84 -8.22 -16.65
CA MET A 273 1.32 -7.74 -15.36
C MET A 273 -0.17 -7.46 -15.42
N SER A 274 -0.86 -7.87 -14.35
CA SER A 274 -2.30 -7.68 -14.23
C SER A 274 -2.67 -6.34 -13.60
N GLU A 275 -3.86 -5.88 -13.94
CA GLU A 275 -4.53 -4.78 -13.27
C GLU A 275 -5.30 -5.30 -12.04
N PHE A 276 -5.30 -4.51 -10.99
CA PHE A 276 -6.08 -4.76 -9.78
C PHE A 276 -6.89 -3.52 -9.42
N ALA A 277 -8.12 -3.73 -8.94
CA ALA A 277 -8.98 -2.70 -8.38
C ALA A 277 -8.97 -2.79 -6.86
N LEU A 278 -8.71 -1.65 -6.19
CA LEU A 278 -8.68 -1.52 -4.75
C LEU A 278 -9.76 -0.51 -4.32
N ARG A 279 -10.64 -0.93 -3.43
CA ARG A 279 -11.71 -0.09 -2.88
C ARG A 279 -11.26 0.58 -1.60
N THR A 280 -11.66 1.85 -1.43
CA THR A 280 -11.49 2.61 -0.20
C THR A 280 -12.78 3.29 0.20
N SER A 281 -12.97 3.54 1.49
CA SER A 281 -14.12 4.28 2.02
C SER A 281 -13.67 5.26 3.08
N THR A 282 -14.36 6.41 3.15
CA THR A 282 -13.88 7.54 3.97
C THR A 282 -14.89 8.07 4.97
N ASN A 283 -16.12 7.60 4.91
CA ASN A 283 -17.23 8.21 5.64
C ASN A 283 -17.54 7.60 7.02
N GLY A 284 -16.56 7.01 7.68
CA GLY A 284 -16.81 6.34 8.96
C GLY A 284 -17.78 5.14 8.86
N LYS A 285 -18.14 4.75 7.63
CA LYS A 285 -19.03 3.61 7.40
C LYS A 285 -18.29 2.28 7.47
N ASP A 286 -16.97 2.33 7.60
CA ASP A 286 -16.13 1.13 7.78
C ASP A 286 -16.41 0.01 6.76
N ARG A 287 -16.76 0.35 5.52
CA ARG A 287 -17.05 -0.65 4.47
C ARG A 287 -15.79 -1.11 3.77
N ALA A 288 -14.82 -0.21 3.59
CA ALA A 288 -13.53 -0.47 2.99
C ALA A 288 -12.42 0.28 3.75
N PRO A 289 -11.15 -0.11 3.61
CA PRO A 289 -10.03 0.59 4.24
C PRO A 289 -9.91 2.02 3.72
N SER A 290 -9.32 2.90 4.51
CA SER A 290 -8.97 4.26 4.06
C SER A 290 -7.77 4.25 3.10
N GLY A 291 -7.54 5.37 2.40
CA GLY A 291 -6.33 5.56 1.58
C GLY A 291 -5.04 5.40 2.38
N LEU A 292 -5.01 5.90 3.62
CA LEU A 292 -3.84 5.76 4.50
C LEU A 292 -3.62 4.32 4.97
N ALA A 293 -4.68 3.51 5.09
CA ALA A 293 -4.53 2.08 5.36
C ALA A 293 -3.88 1.34 4.18
N LEU A 294 -4.28 1.67 2.93
CA LEU A 294 -3.62 1.12 1.74
C LEU A 294 -2.16 1.56 1.65
N LEU A 295 -1.87 2.84 1.93
CA LEU A 295 -0.50 3.35 1.98
C LEU A 295 0.34 2.58 2.99
N SER A 296 -0.18 2.38 4.20
CA SER A 296 0.50 1.63 5.27
C SER A 296 0.75 0.17 4.88
N ALA A 297 -0.22 -0.46 4.20
CA ALA A 297 -0.04 -1.80 3.63
C ALA A 297 1.08 -1.81 2.58
N GLY A 298 1.10 -0.83 1.67
CA GLY A 298 2.15 -0.70 0.66
C GLY A 298 3.55 -0.60 1.25
N VAL A 299 3.71 0.22 2.29
CA VAL A 299 4.99 0.40 3.00
C VAL A 299 5.46 -0.91 3.64
N VAL A 300 4.60 -1.57 4.43
CA VAL A 300 4.98 -2.80 5.12
C VAL A 300 5.23 -3.95 4.14
N PHE A 301 4.47 -4.05 3.06
CA PHE A 301 4.69 -5.04 2.02
C PHE A 301 6.01 -4.83 1.27
N CYS A 302 6.35 -3.59 0.94
CA CYS A 302 7.61 -3.27 0.30
C CYS A 302 8.79 -3.64 1.22
N TYR A 303 8.69 -3.29 2.51
CA TYR A 303 9.71 -3.65 3.50
C TYR A 303 9.85 -5.17 3.61
N MET A 304 8.72 -5.89 3.67
CA MET A 304 8.69 -7.36 3.76
C MET A 304 9.31 -8.02 2.53
N THR A 305 9.08 -7.49 1.33
CA THR A 305 9.71 -7.97 0.09
C THR A 305 11.23 -7.88 0.15
N GLN A 306 11.76 -6.74 0.59
CA GLN A 306 13.20 -6.56 0.65
C GLN A 306 13.82 -7.47 1.71
N LEU A 307 13.18 -7.61 2.86
CA LEU A 307 13.65 -8.50 3.93
C LEU A 307 13.63 -9.96 3.48
N SER A 308 12.56 -10.44 2.87
CA SER A 308 12.44 -11.81 2.37
C SER A 308 13.50 -12.11 1.30
N ARG A 309 13.71 -11.19 0.36
CA ARG A 309 14.76 -11.35 -0.67
C ARG A 309 16.18 -11.43 -0.05
N TYR A 310 16.41 -10.64 1.00
CA TYR A 310 17.69 -10.68 1.72
C TYR A 310 17.90 -12.03 2.43
N ILE A 311 16.87 -12.52 3.13
CA ILE A 311 16.89 -13.81 3.81
C ILE A 311 17.16 -14.94 2.81
N ASP A 312 16.44 -14.95 1.67
CA ASP A 312 16.63 -15.96 0.62
C ASP A 312 18.04 -15.95 0.03
N TYR A 313 18.59 -14.77 -0.22
CA TYR A 313 19.94 -14.62 -0.75
C TYR A 313 21.00 -15.09 0.24
N MET A 314 20.85 -14.73 1.50
CA MET A 314 21.78 -15.09 2.58
C MET A 314 21.60 -16.53 3.04
N LYS A 315 20.54 -17.23 2.59
CA LYS A 315 20.18 -18.60 3.01
C LYS A 315 20.04 -18.72 4.54
N LEU A 316 19.39 -17.71 5.15
CA LEU A 316 19.13 -17.63 6.58
C LEU A 316 17.89 -18.44 6.97
#